data_7cf7395687f76209f9ecaede54be4690
#
_entry.id   7cf7395687f76209f9ecaede54be4690
#
_cell.length_a   1.000
_cell.length_b   1.000
_cell.length_c   1.000
_cell.angle_alpha   90.00
_cell.angle_beta   90.00
_cell.angle_gamma   90.00
#
_symmetry.space_group_name_H-M   'P 1'
#
loop_
_entity.id
_entity.type
_entity.pdbx_description
1 polymer ?
#
loop_
_entity_poly.entity_id
_entity_poly.type
_entity_poly.pdbx_seq_one_letter_code
_entity_poly.pdbx_strand_id
1 'polypeptide(L)'
;PAANGKTMNGLPEEKGTPLHELQPAINQAITDGVDKLLLTQHRDGSWGYNYGSYRNGATSLCVYTLLKCGLSADHPAVVRGLQFLKKRDPVKTYAAGCQLMAIGATKDEANEEWAQEIVDILLDLESDAEPGGWGYPHGNVDLSNTQFAALGFWGASELGVEIPVKVWR
;
A
#
# COMPACT_ATOMS: atom_id res chain seq x y z
N PRO A 1 -46.79 -34.54 16.80
CA PRO A 1 -46.33 -34.42 15.43
C PRO A 1 -45.03 -33.60 15.40
N ALA A 2 -43.97 -34.29 14.99
CA ALA A 2 -42.64 -33.76 14.97
C ALA A 2 -42.48 -32.77 13.79
N ALA A 3 -41.87 -31.60 14.10
CA ALA A 3 -41.51 -30.62 13.11
C ALA A 3 -40.32 -31.13 12.28
N ASN A 4 -40.55 -31.33 10.97
CA ASN A 4 -39.52 -31.67 10.01
C ASN A 4 -38.51 -30.50 9.89
N GLY A 5 -37.36 -30.65 10.52
CA GLY A 5 -36.18 -29.83 10.25
C GLY A 5 -35.64 -30.18 8.85
N LYS A 6 -35.92 -29.34 7.87
CA LYS A 6 -35.16 -29.36 6.60
C LYS A 6 -33.78 -28.79 6.87
N THR A 7 -32.80 -29.68 6.98
CA THR A 7 -31.39 -29.33 6.82
C THR A 7 -31.18 -28.78 5.41
N MET A 8 -30.55 -27.61 5.30
CA MET A 8 -30.09 -27.04 4.02
C MET A 8 -28.84 -27.81 3.52
N ASN A 9 -29.05 -29.11 3.23
CA ASN A 9 -28.03 -29.97 2.64
C ASN A 9 -28.44 -30.29 1.19
N GLY A 10 -27.91 -29.53 0.26
CA GLY A 10 -28.18 -29.77 -1.16
C GLY A 10 -27.31 -28.94 -2.10
N LEU A 11 -26.35 -28.15 -1.59
CA LEU A 11 -25.30 -27.62 -2.46
C LEU A 11 -24.20 -28.68 -2.52
N PRO A 12 -23.69 -29.05 -3.74
CA PRO A 12 -22.51 -29.88 -3.83
C PRO A 12 -21.38 -29.18 -3.09
N GLU A 13 -20.72 -29.90 -2.18
CA GLU A 13 -19.42 -29.44 -1.65
C GLU A 13 -18.50 -29.32 -2.86
N GLU A 14 -18.30 -28.09 -3.34
CA GLU A 14 -17.17 -27.79 -4.21
C GLU A 14 -15.92 -28.08 -3.39
N LYS A 15 -15.32 -29.24 -3.60
CA LYS A 15 -13.98 -29.53 -3.11
C LYS A 15 -13.08 -28.54 -3.81
N GLY A 16 -12.80 -27.42 -3.14
CA GLY A 16 -11.88 -26.42 -3.66
C GLY A 16 -10.56 -27.09 -4.04
N THR A 17 -9.98 -26.69 -5.16
CA THR A 17 -8.67 -27.18 -5.59
C THR A 17 -7.66 -26.93 -4.45
N PRO A 18 -6.91 -27.94 -4.00
CA PRO A 18 -5.92 -27.79 -2.96
C PRO A 18 -4.92 -26.65 -3.27
N LEU A 19 -4.54 -25.84 -2.29
CA LEU A 19 -3.64 -24.69 -2.49
C LEU A 19 -2.33 -25.04 -3.22
N HIS A 20 -1.78 -26.24 -2.99
CA HIS A 20 -0.55 -26.66 -3.65
C HIS A 20 -0.73 -26.91 -5.17
N GLU A 21 -1.91 -27.27 -5.61
CA GLU A 21 -2.24 -27.42 -7.04
C GLU A 21 -2.45 -26.07 -7.72
N LEU A 22 -2.86 -25.03 -6.96
CA LEU A 22 -3.03 -23.67 -7.45
C LEU A 22 -1.71 -22.88 -7.49
N GLN A 23 -0.70 -23.30 -6.74
CA GLN A 23 0.54 -22.54 -6.57
C GLN A 23 1.24 -22.17 -7.90
N PRO A 24 1.34 -23.06 -8.90
CA PRO A 24 1.93 -22.70 -10.20
C PRO A 24 1.15 -21.60 -10.91
N ALA A 25 -0.20 -21.66 -10.88
CA ALA A 25 -1.05 -20.65 -11.51
C ALA A 25 -0.95 -19.30 -10.77
N ILE A 26 -0.87 -19.32 -9.44
CA ILE A 26 -0.64 -18.12 -8.62
C ILE A 26 0.71 -17.48 -8.97
N ASN A 27 1.77 -18.28 -9.02
CA ASN A 27 3.11 -17.79 -9.35
C ASN A 27 3.14 -17.18 -10.76
N GLN A 28 2.49 -17.82 -11.73
CA GLN A 28 2.39 -17.28 -13.09
C GLN A 28 1.63 -15.94 -13.10
N ALA A 29 0.50 -15.83 -12.40
CA ALA A 29 -0.27 -14.60 -12.31
C ALA A 29 0.53 -13.45 -11.67
N ILE A 30 1.35 -13.75 -10.65
CA ILE A 30 2.28 -12.78 -10.04
C ILE A 30 3.30 -12.31 -11.06
N THR A 31 3.93 -13.25 -11.80
CA THR A 31 4.91 -12.94 -12.85
C THR A 31 4.31 -12.05 -13.93
N ASP A 32 3.13 -12.42 -14.45
CA ASP A 32 2.43 -11.65 -15.48
C ASP A 32 2.08 -10.23 -14.98
N GLY A 33 1.68 -10.11 -13.70
CA GLY A 33 1.40 -8.84 -13.06
C GLY A 33 2.64 -7.96 -12.95
N VAL A 34 3.78 -8.52 -12.53
CA VAL A 34 5.07 -7.82 -12.48
C VAL A 34 5.48 -7.34 -13.85
N ASP A 35 5.44 -8.21 -14.87
CA ASP A 35 5.79 -7.85 -16.24
C ASP A 35 4.91 -6.72 -16.76
N LYS A 36 3.61 -6.77 -16.46
CA LYS A 36 2.69 -5.70 -16.82
C LYS A 36 3.05 -4.38 -16.17
N LEU A 37 3.40 -4.37 -14.89
CA LEU A 37 3.83 -3.16 -14.20
C LEU A 37 5.13 -2.60 -14.84
N LEU A 38 6.12 -3.45 -15.11
CA LEU A 38 7.37 -3.03 -15.74
C LEU A 38 7.14 -2.39 -17.13
N LEU A 39 6.25 -2.98 -17.93
CA LEU A 39 5.90 -2.48 -19.26
C LEU A 39 5.12 -1.16 -19.24
N THR A 40 4.40 -0.88 -18.16
CA THR A 40 3.53 0.31 -18.07
C THR A 40 4.14 1.48 -17.32
N GLN A 41 5.38 1.34 -16.83
CA GLN A 41 6.10 2.45 -16.21
C GLN A 41 6.34 3.58 -17.22
N HIS A 42 6.00 4.81 -16.85
CA HIS A 42 6.27 5.99 -17.63
C HIS A 42 7.77 6.32 -17.64
N ARG A 43 8.21 7.11 -18.62
CA ARG A 43 9.63 7.51 -18.76
C ARG A 43 10.14 8.31 -17.54
N ASP A 44 9.26 9.02 -16.84
CA ASP A 44 9.58 9.79 -15.64
C ASP A 44 9.66 8.93 -14.37
N GLY A 45 9.45 7.62 -14.48
CA GLY A 45 9.47 6.66 -13.37
C GLY A 45 8.12 6.43 -12.70
N SER A 46 7.08 7.18 -13.07
CA SER A 46 5.75 7.06 -12.47
C SER A 46 4.89 5.96 -13.09
N TRP A 47 3.82 5.64 -12.39
CA TRP A 47 2.65 4.91 -12.89
C TRP A 47 1.38 5.71 -12.65
N GLY A 48 0.31 5.31 -13.35
CA GLY A 48 -1.03 5.86 -13.16
C GLY A 48 -1.45 6.87 -14.22
N TYR A 49 -2.67 7.34 -14.07
CA TYR A 49 -3.30 8.26 -15.02
C TYR A 49 -2.82 9.70 -14.82
N ASN A 50 -3.02 10.55 -15.82
CA ASN A 50 -2.59 11.96 -15.85
C ASN A 50 -3.29 12.89 -14.84
N TYR A 51 -4.01 12.36 -13.86
CA TYR A 51 -4.65 13.15 -12.81
C TYR A 51 -3.65 13.44 -11.69
N GLY A 52 -3.02 14.61 -11.75
CA GLY A 52 -1.87 15.10 -10.98
C GLY A 52 -1.74 14.64 -9.51
N SER A 53 -2.79 14.78 -8.69
CA SER A 53 -2.73 14.52 -7.25
C SER A 53 -2.74 13.03 -6.84
N TYR A 54 -3.03 12.11 -7.76
CA TYR A 54 -3.06 10.66 -7.47
C TYR A 54 -1.81 9.91 -7.94
N ARG A 55 -0.91 10.56 -8.68
CA ARG A 55 0.29 9.90 -9.24
C ARG A 55 1.23 9.37 -8.16
N ASN A 56 1.38 10.09 -7.03
CA ASN A 56 2.23 9.61 -5.93
C ASN A 56 1.68 8.31 -5.35
N GLY A 57 0.40 8.26 -5.00
CA GLY A 57 -0.22 7.04 -4.45
C GLY A 57 -0.14 5.86 -5.42
N ALA A 58 -0.47 6.06 -6.70
CA ALA A 58 -0.39 5.01 -7.72
C ALA A 58 1.05 4.51 -7.92
N THR A 59 2.01 5.43 -8.05
CA THR A 59 3.43 5.09 -8.19
C THR A 59 3.94 4.35 -6.97
N SER A 60 3.59 4.82 -5.76
CA SER A 60 3.97 4.17 -4.50
C SER A 60 3.46 2.73 -4.41
N LEU A 61 2.19 2.49 -4.76
CA LEU A 61 1.63 1.14 -4.78
C LEU A 61 2.34 0.24 -5.79
N CYS A 62 2.67 0.74 -6.98
CA CYS A 62 3.42 -0.03 -7.97
C CYS A 62 4.81 -0.39 -7.45
N VAL A 63 5.55 0.57 -6.88
CA VAL A 63 6.87 0.33 -6.27
C VAL A 63 6.75 -0.70 -5.14
N TYR A 64 5.81 -0.51 -4.21
CA TYR A 64 5.54 -1.45 -3.13
C TYR A 64 5.25 -2.85 -3.65
N THR A 65 4.37 -2.96 -4.65
CA THR A 65 4.02 -4.25 -5.26
C THR A 65 5.23 -4.94 -5.87
N LEU A 66 6.06 -4.23 -6.65
CA LEU A 66 7.26 -4.79 -7.26
C LEU A 66 8.22 -5.33 -6.19
N LEU A 67 8.46 -4.57 -5.11
CA LEU A 67 9.29 -5.00 -3.98
C LEU A 67 8.71 -6.23 -3.28
N LYS A 68 7.40 -6.25 -3.00
CA LYS A 68 6.72 -7.39 -2.36
C LYS A 68 6.66 -8.63 -3.25
N CYS A 69 6.71 -8.46 -4.57
CA CYS A 69 6.84 -9.56 -5.53
C CYS A 69 8.30 -10.02 -5.73
N GLY A 70 9.25 -9.49 -4.96
CA GLY A 70 10.62 -9.97 -4.91
C GLY A 70 11.63 -9.23 -5.79
N LEU A 71 11.25 -8.11 -6.42
CA LEU A 71 12.24 -7.27 -7.09
C LEU A 71 13.14 -6.61 -6.03
N SER A 72 14.41 -6.49 -6.37
CA SER A 72 15.37 -5.79 -5.52
C SER A 72 15.12 -4.28 -5.50
N ALA A 73 15.49 -3.60 -4.41
CA ALA A 73 15.39 -2.14 -4.28
C ALA A 73 16.28 -1.40 -5.30
N ASP A 74 17.34 -2.03 -5.80
CA ASP A 74 18.23 -1.51 -6.84
C ASP A 74 17.75 -1.81 -8.28
N HIS A 75 16.63 -2.53 -8.43
CA HIS A 75 16.05 -2.76 -9.75
C HIS A 75 15.72 -1.43 -10.46
N PRO A 76 16.12 -1.22 -11.74
CA PRO A 76 15.98 0.07 -12.41
C PRO A 76 14.57 0.66 -12.38
N ALA A 77 13.53 -0.15 -12.44
CA ALA A 77 12.14 0.34 -12.36
C ALA A 77 11.79 0.83 -10.94
N VAL A 78 12.24 0.14 -9.90
CA VAL A 78 12.05 0.53 -8.49
C VAL A 78 12.79 1.85 -8.23
N VAL A 79 14.07 1.93 -8.61
CA VAL A 79 14.90 3.14 -8.46
C VAL A 79 14.24 4.35 -9.14
N ARG A 80 13.78 4.22 -10.39
CA ARG A 80 13.10 5.33 -11.09
C ARG A 80 11.80 5.73 -10.38
N GLY A 81 11.03 4.76 -9.88
CA GLY A 81 9.81 5.02 -9.11
C GLY A 81 10.10 5.80 -7.83
N LEU A 82 11.08 5.37 -7.05
CA LEU A 82 11.50 6.07 -5.82
C LEU A 82 12.04 7.49 -6.13
N GLN A 83 12.83 7.64 -7.20
CA GLN A 83 13.31 8.95 -7.65
C GLN A 83 12.17 9.89 -8.08
N PHE A 84 11.11 9.35 -8.68
CA PHE A 84 9.91 10.13 -8.98
C PHE A 84 9.22 10.61 -7.69
N LEU A 85 9.06 9.72 -6.71
CA LEU A 85 8.40 10.02 -5.43
C LEU A 85 9.19 11.03 -4.60
N LYS A 86 10.51 10.90 -4.54
CA LYS A 86 11.41 11.79 -3.76
C LYS A 86 11.37 13.26 -4.22
N LYS A 87 10.87 13.54 -5.40
CA LYS A 87 10.75 14.90 -5.95
C LYS A 87 9.39 15.56 -5.65
N ARG A 88 8.50 14.90 -4.93
CA ARG A 88 7.11 15.33 -4.76
C ARG A 88 6.56 14.88 -3.42
N ASP A 89 6.26 15.84 -2.57
CA ASP A 89 5.61 15.55 -1.30
C ASP A 89 4.17 15.08 -1.54
N PRO A 90 3.70 14.08 -0.80
CA PRO A 90 2.33 13.65 -0.86
C PRO A 90 1.43 14.69 -0.16
N VAL A 91 0.33 15.06 -0.81
CA VAL A 91 -0.63 16.05 -0.29
C VAL A 91 -1.92 15.41 0.23
N LYS A 92 -1.97 14.10 0.32
CA LYS A 92 -3.15 13.32 0.74
C LYS A 92 -2.73 12.13 1.57
N THR A 93 -3.52 11.81 2.57
CA THR A 93 -3.33 10.67 3.47
C THR A 93 -3.01 9.38 2.72
N TYR A 94 -3.84 8.99 1.77
CA TYR A 94 -3.63 7.80 0.96
C TYR A 94 -2.26 7.80 0.25
N ALA A 95 -1.86 8.94 -0.35
CA ALA A 95 -0.59 9.03 -1.06
C ALA A 95 0.60 8.94 -0.09
N ALA A 96 0.52 9.60 1.07
CA ALA A 96 1.55 9.56 2.12
C ALA A 96 1.69 8.14 2.69
N GLY A 97 0.58 7.51 3.06
CA GLY A 97 0.57 6.14 3.57
C GLY A 97 1.18 5.14 2.57
N CYS A 98 0.75 5.19 1.30
CA CYS A 98 1.32 4.34 0.25
C CYS A 98 2.83 4.61 0.04
N GLN A 99 3.25 5.88 0.14
CA GLN A 99 4.65 6.24 -0.04
C GLN A 99 5.53 5.68 1.09
N LEU A 100 5.08 5.77 2.34
CA LEU A 100 5.74 5.15 3.48
C LEU A 100 5.81 3.61 3.36
N MET A 101 4.73 2.96 2.92
CA MET A 101 4.74 1.53 2.63
C MET A 101 5.80 1.16 1.59
N ALA A 102 5.92 1.96 0.51
CA ALA A 102 6.91 1.72 -0.54
C ALA A 102 8.34 1.93 -0.05
N ILE A 103 8.59 2.99 0.71
CA ILE A 103 9.90 3.31 1.29
C ILE A 103 10.29 2.21 2.29
N GLY A 104 9.41 1.86 3.22
CA GLY A 104 9.65 0.79 4.21
C GLY A 104 9.94 -0.57 3.58
N ALA A 105 9.28 -0.90 2.45
CA ALA A 105 9.54 -2.13 1.74
C ALA A 105 10.92 -2.22 1.09
N THR A 106 11.65 -1.11 0.94
CA THR A 106 13.05 -1.11 0.48
C THR A 106 14.00 -1.72 1.49
N LYS A 107 13.67 -1.64 2.79
CA LYS A 107 14.54 -2.03 3.91
C LYS A 107 15.92 -1.36 3.88
N ASP A 108 16.00 -0.20 3.27
CA ASP A 108 17.23 0.59 3.13
C ASP A 108 17.19 1.76 4.13
N GLU A 109 17.98 1.66 5.20
CA GLU A 109 18.08 2.65 6.27
C GLU A 109 18.48 4.04 5.74
N ALA A 110 19.11 4.14 4.57
CA ALA A 110 19.41 5.43 3.94
C ALA A 110 18.14 6.22 3.57
N ASN A 111 16.98 5.61 3.62
CA ASN A 111 15.69 6.26 3.41
C ASN A 111 15.00 6.71 4.70
N GLU A 112 15.60 6.52 5.88
CA GLU A 112 14.99 6.87 7.19
C GLU A 112 14.61 8.36 7.27
N GLU A 113 15.52 9.26 6.91
CA GLU A 113 15.26 10.71 6.92
C GLU A 113 14.07 11.08 6.01
N TRP A 114 14.04 10.52 4.79
CA TRP A 114 12.92 10.71 3.89
C TRP A 114 11.61 10.12 4.43
N ALA A 115 11.66 8.96 5.08
CA ALA A 115 10.49 8.37 5.71
C ALA A 115 9.99 9.26 6.87
N GLN A 116 10.89 9.85 7.67
CA GLN A 116 10.53 10.79 8.73
C GLN A 116 9.81 12.03 8.17
N GLU A 117 10.31 12.64 7.08
CA GLU A 117 9.63 13.77 6.43
C GLU A 117 8.19 13.43 6.03
N ILE A 118 7.95 12.22 5.48
CA ILE A 118 6.60 11.81 5.09
C ILE A 118 5.74 11.45 6.31
N VAL A 119 6.34 10.94 7.39
CA VAL A 119 5.64 10.73 8.69
C VAL A 119 5.13 12.06 9.22
N ASP A 120 5.96 13.11 9.20
CA ASP A 120 5.57 14.44 9.68
C ASP A 120 4.40 15.00 8.85
N ILE A 121 4.47 14.88 7.51
CA ILE A 121 3.34 15.24 6.63
C ILE A 121 2.07 14.46 7.00
N LEU A 122 2.19 13.16 7.26
CA LEU A 122 1.04 12.32 7.56
C LEU A 122 0.44 12.66 8.94
N LEU A 123 1.27 13.04 9.91
CA LEU A 123 0.81 13.54 11.21
C LEU A 123 0.07 14.89 11.07
N ASP A 124 0.55 15.77 10.21
CA ASP A 124 -0.12 17.07 9.92
C ASP A 124 -1.46 16.90 9.20
N LEU A 125 -1.70 15.74 8.56
CA LEU A 125 -2.97 15.40 7.91
C LEU A 125 -3.97 14.74 8.87
N GLU A 126 -3.61 14.49 10.12
CA GLU A 126 -4.52 13.97 11.14
C GLU A 126 -5.65 14.99 11.42
N SER A 127 -6.86 14.52 11.58
CA SER A 127 -8.00 15.37 11.91
C SER A 127 -7.96 15.77 13.39
N ASP A 128 -8.17 17.05 13.67
CA ASP A 128 -8.35 17.57 15.05
C ASP A 128 -9.74 17.21 15.65
N ALA A 129 -10.65 16.66 14.85
CA ALA A 129 -11.99 16.30 15.32
C ALA A 129 -11.95 14.95 16.06
N GLU A 130 -12.62 14.88 17.23
CA GLU A 130 -12.81 13.62 17.94
C GLU A 130 -13.69 12.65 17.12
N PRO A 131 -13.34 11.36 17.04
CA PRO A 131 -12.27 10.63 17.79
C PRO A 131 -10.87 10.69 17.18
N GLY A 132 -10.56 11.60 16.28
CA GLY A 132 -9.31 11.64 15.54
C GLY A 132 -9.30 10.70 14.33
N GLY A 133 -8.17 10.66 13.61
CA GLY A 133 -7.97 9.81 12.43
C GLY A 133 -7.72 10.60 11.15
N TRP A 134 -7.80 9.92 10.02
CA TRP A 134 -7.45 10.49 8.71
C TRP A 134 -8.59 10.43 7.72
N GLY A 135 -8.65 11.42 6.86
CA GLY A 135 -9.64 11.53 5.78
C GLY A 135 -9.05 12.17 4.52
N TYR A 136 -9.92 12.53 3.59
CA TYR A 136 -9.54 13.38 2.46
C TYR A 136 -9.43 14.83 2.90
N PRO A 137 -8.58 15.66 2.25
CA PRO A 137 -8.55 17.10 2.54
C PRO A 137 -9.94 17.71 2.50
N HIS A 138 -10.31 18.42 3.57
CA HIS A 138 -11.66 19.02 3.77
C HIS A 138 -12.82 18.02 3.88
N GLY A 139 -12.56 16.73 4.08
CA GLY A 139 -13.54 15.67 4.29
C GLY A 139 -13.59 15.19 5.74
N ASN A 140 -14.57 14.34 6.04
CA ASN A 140 -14.63 13.66 7.32
C ASN A 140 -13.55 12.57 7.40
N VAL A 141 -13.18 12.20 8.62
CA VAL A 141 -12.38 11.00 8.90
C VAL A 141 -13.10 9.77 8.33
N ASP A 142 -12.37 8.91 7.68
CA ASP A 142 -12.87 7.63 7.18
C ASP A 142 -11.90 6.48 7.45
N LEU A 143 -12.45 5.27 7.58
CA LEU A 143 -11.67 4.07 7.89
C LEU A 143 -10.65 3.72 6.80
N SER A 144 -10.94 4.03 5.54
CA SER A 144 -10.04 3.73 4.43
C SER A 144 -8.76 4.56 4.51
N ASN A 145 -8.88 5.88 4.69
CA ASN A 145 -7.71 6.75 4.86
C ASN A 145 -6.96 6.44 6.16
N THR A 146 -7.67 6.22 7.28
CA THR A 146 -7.06 5.85 8.56
C THR A 146 -6.28 4.54 8.45
N GLN A 147 -6.80 3.53 7.72
CA GLN A 147 -6.08 2.29 7.45
C GLN A 147 -4.78 2.55 6.69
N PHE A 148 -4.79 3.38 5.64
CA PHE A 148 -3.58 3.68 4.88
C PHE A 148 -2.58 4.50 5.68
N ALA A 149 -3.03 5.38 6.57
CA ALA A 149 -2.16 6.06 7.51
C ALA A 149 -1.45 5.06 8.45
N ALA A 150 -2.21 4.16 9.09
CA ALA A 150 -1.66 3.13 9.96
C ALA A 150 -0.65 2.21 9.25
N LEU A 151 -0.96 1.76 8.02
CA LEU A 151 -0.03 0.97 7.20
C LEU A 151 1.23 1.76 6.82
N GLY A 152 1.10 3.06 6.56
CA GLY A 152 2.23 3.94 6.29
C GLY A 152 3.14 4.09 7.50
N PHE A 153 2.60 4.39 8.67
CA PHE A 153 3.37 4.47 9.91
C PHE A 153 4.07 3.15 10.24
N TRP A 154 3.39 2.03 10.05
CA TRP A 154 4.04 0.73 10.19
C TRP A 154 5.20 0.57 9.21
N GLY A 155 5.03 0.94 7.93
CA GLY A 155 6.11 0.90 6.95
C GLY A 155 7.32 1.76 7.35
N ALA A 156 7.10 2.95 7.91
CA ALA A 156 8.18 3.82 8.40
C ALA A 156 8.88 3.22 9.63
N SER A 157 8.13 2.59 10.55
CA SER A 157 8.72 1.94 11.72
C SER A 157 9.65 0.76 11.37
N GLU A 158 9.44 0.10 10.22
CA GLU A 158 10.34 -0.94 9.70
C GLU A 158 11.73 -0.41 9.31
N LEU A 159 11.86 0.93 9.16
CA LEU A 159 13.13 1.62 8.90
C LEU A 159 13.75 2.27 10.15
N GLY A 160 13.15 2.07 11.33
CA GLY A 160 13.63 2.66 12.57
C GLY A 160 13.01 4.02 12.93
N VAL A 161 12.11 4.58 12.09
CA VAL A 161 11.42 5.84 12.41
C VAL A 161 10.52 5.66 13.62
N GLU A 162 10.67 6.54 14.63
CA GLU A 162 9.83 6.52 15.82
C GLU A 162 8.44 7.12 15.55
N ILE A 163 7.41 6.29 15.66
CA ILE A 163 6.02 6.72 15.50
C ILE A 163 5.41 7.07 16.86
N PRO A 164 4.81 8.27 17.03
CA PRO A 164 4.19 8.66 18.29
C PRO A 164 3.14 7.64 18.76
N VAL A 165 3.18 7.28 20.05
CA VAL A 165 2.28 6.29 20.65
C VAL A 165 0.81 6.64 20.46
N LYS A 166 0.47 7.94 20.38
CA LYS A 166 -0.90 8.42 20.15
C LYS A 166 -1.52 7.87 18.84
N VAL A 167 -0.70 7.58 17.82
CA VAL A 167 -1.13 7.06 16.52
C VAL A 167 -1.73 5.65 16.63
N TRP A 168 -1.31 4.88 17.67
CA TRP A 168 -1.69 3.48 17.85
C TRP A 168 -2.84 3.28 18.85
N ARG A 169 -3.45 4.33 19.34
CA ARG A 169 -4.53 4.31 20.34
C ARG A 169 -5.87 4.74 19.78
#